data_b30fba3d3728b9785bba35832dc56c38
#
_entry.id   b30fba3d3728b9785bba35832dc56c38
#
_cell.length_a   1.000
_cell.length_b   1.000
_cell.length_c   1.000
_cell.angle_alpha   90.00
_cell.angle_beta   90.00
_cell.angle_gamma   90.00
#
_symmetry.space_group_name_H-M   'P 1'
#
loop_
_entity.id
_entity.type
_entity.pdbx_description
1 polymer ?
#
loop_
_entity_poly.entity_id
_entity_poly.type
_entity_poly.pdbx_seq_one_letter_code
_entity_poly.pdbx_strand_id
1 'polypeptide(L)'
;MIVSAHDSLQPSARVSCLVTGATGLVGNNVVRQLVNRNDNVRVLMRPGQLPESGADARQAAGGAFAALPVDLVAAGLHDEAAMQRAVDGATHVIHSAAMVHCGWRHLAEMRHVNVEGTRVVARAARRAGARLVHVSSVDAIGLRSDGVPADEETPAGGMLECPYVVTKRQAEAAVLEEVDKGLDAVIVNPVYMIGPWDWKPSSGRMLLEVGAGRGLFAPPGSNDFVDVRDVAQGILSAMSRGQTGRRYILGGQALSYLDAWRIFARVSGRLQPLGIAPRPFVRMAGWCGDLASLLTSRELPVNSAATGMSMLAHNFSCTRAEAELGYTRRPFEAAAQDAWDWFVGHGYVRALRPRTALAR
;
A
#
# COMPACT_ATOMS: atom_id res chain seq x y z
N MET A 1 50.54 -8.27 17.97
CA MET A 1 49.70 -9.22 17.20
C MET A 1 48.29 -8.68 17.18
N ILE A 2 47.97 -8.00 16.08
CA ILE A 2 46.62 -7.42 15.88
C ILE A 2 45.86 -8.41 15.00
N VAL A 3 44.90 -9.11 15.57
CA VAL A 3 44.02 -10.03 14.82
C VAL A 3 42.91 -9.18 14.17
N SER A 4 43.05 -9.01 12.86
CA SER A 4 42.04 -8.42 12.03
C SER A 4 40.88 -9.43 11.84
N ALA A 5 39.76 -9.21 12.49
CA ALA A 5 38.53 -9.92 12.23
C ALA A 5 37.87 -9.29 10.98
N HIS A 6 38.20 -9.78 9.81
CA HIS A 6 37.36 -9.64 8.62
C HIS A 6 36.18 -10.58 8.80
N ASP A 7 35.08 -10.01 9.31
CA ASP A 7 33.77 -10.66 9.25
C ASP A 7 33.36 -10.73 7.78
N SER A 8 33.63 -11.85 7.14
CA SER A 8 33.19 -12.16 5.80
C SER A 8 31.68 -12.39 5.84
N LEU A 9 30.93 -11.35 5.53
CA LEU A 9 29.51 -11.45 5.21
C LEU A 9 29.35 -12.47 4.08
N GLN A 10 28.97 -13.68 4.42
CA GLN A 10 28.57 -14.68 3.42
C GLN A 10 27.40 -14.07 2.61
N PRO A 11 27.42 -14.15 1.27
CA PRO A 11 26.32 -13.69 0.45
C PRO A 11 25.08 -14.48 0.88
N SER A 12 24.07 -13.78 1.41
CA SER A 12 22.78 -14.40 1.75
C SER A 12 22.26 -15.17 0.55
N ALA A 13 21.84 -16.41 0.74
CA ALA A 13 21.28 -17.24 -0.33
C ALA A 13 20.20 -16.43 -1.07
N ARG A 14 20.25 -16.44 -2.40
CA ARG A 14 19.25 -15.74 -3.23
C ARG A 14 17.86 -16.24 -2.88
N VAL A 15 16.97 -15.31 -2.54
CA VAL A 15 15.58 -15.60 -2.25
C VAL A 15 14.81 -15.81 -3.55
N SER A 16 13.93 -16.81 -3.60
CA SER A 16 12.93 -16.94 -4.67
C SER A 16 11.60 -16.43 -4.13
N CYS A 17 11.13 -15.29 -4.63
CA CYS A 17 9.97 -14.59 -4.09
C CYS A 17 8.86 -14.43 -5.14
N LEU A 18 7.64 -14.89 -4.81
CA LEU A 18 6.44 -14.56 -5.56
C LEU A 18 5.80 -13.28 -4.99
N VAL A 19 5.55 -12.30 -5.84
CA VAL A 19 4.86 -11.05 -5.46
C VAL A 19 3.52 -10.97 -6.18
N THR A 20 2.42 -10.91 -5.41
CA THR A 20 1.09 -10.61 -5.93
C THR A 20 0.80 -9.13 -5.78
N GLY A 21 -0.06 -8.55 -6.64
CA GLY A 21 -0.35 -7.12 -6.60
C GLY A 21 0.82 -6.22 -7.03
N ALA A 22 1.79 -6.79 -7.71
CA ALA A 22 3.04 -6.13 -8.09
C ALA A 22 2.87 -4.91 -9.03
N THR A 23 1.73 -4.76 -9.70
CA THR A 23 1.41 -3.55 -10.51
C THR A 23 0.90 -2.38 -9.65
N GLY A 24 0.59 -2.62 -8.38
CA GLY A 24 0.20 -1.58 -7.42
C GLY A 24 1.41 -0.85 -6.81
N LEU A 25 1.15 0.25 -6.11
CA LEU A 25 2.18 1.10 -5.51
C LEU A 25 3.16 0.31 -4.61
N VAL A 26 2.64 -0.46 -3.64
CA VAL A 26 3.48 -1.25 -2.71
C VAL A 26 4.22 -2.36 -3.46
N GLY A 27 3.47 -3.18 -4.19
CA GLY A 27 4.05 -4.36 -4.85
C GLY A 27 5.14 -3.99 -5.86
N ASN A 28 4.98 -2.88 -6.60
CA ASN A 28 6.01 -2.42 -7.55
C ASN A 28 7.29 -1.98 -6.84
N ASN A 29 7.17 -1.24 -5.72
CA ASN A 29 8.32 -0.83 -4.93
C ASN A 29 9.02 -2.04 -4.27
N VAL A 30 8.28 -3.05 -3.82
CA VAL A 30 8.83 -4.31 -3.30
C VAL A 30 9.59 -5.07 -4.39
N VAL A 31 9.00 -5.23 -5.58
CA VAL A 31 9.66 -5.89 -6.72
C VAL A 31 10.98 -5.22 -7.07
N ARG A 32 11.02 -3.89 -7.13
CA ARG A 32 12.25 -3.13 -7.41
C ARG A 32 13.33 -3.35 -6.37
N GLN A 33 12.96 -3.36 -5.10
CA GLN A 33 13.92 -3.60 -4.02
C GLN A 33 14.45 -5.04 -4.02
N LEU A 34 13.60 -6.05 -4.30
CA LEU A 34 14.02 -7.45 -4.45
C LEU A 34 14.99 -7.60 -5.64
N VAL A 35 14.67 -7.00 -6.79
CA VAL A 35 15.55 -7.01 -7.97
C VAL A 35 16.89 -6.34 -7.66
N ASN A 36 16.89 -5.21 -6.96
CA ASN A 36 18.14 -4.52 -6.57
C ASN A 36 19.00 -5.35 -5.60
N ARG A 37 18.40 -6.30 -4.87
CA ARG A 37 19.10 -7.28 -4.02
C ARG A 37 19.58 -8.52 -4.77
N ASN A 38 19.34 -8.58 -6.10
CA ASN A 38 19.57 -9.75 -6.95
C ASN A 38 18.79 -11.00 -6.53
N ASP A 39 17.62 -10.83 -5.89
CA ASP A 39 16.71 -11.92 -5.60
C ASP A 39 15.99 -12.40 -6.87
N ASN A 40 15.55 -13.67 -6.90
CA ASN A 40 14.73 -14.21 -7.99
C ASN A 40 13.28 -13.78 -7.77
N VAL A 41 12.72 -12.97 -8.65
CA VAL A 41 11.39 -12.39 -8.48
C VAL A 41 10.42 -12.92 -9.51
N ARG A 42 9.35 -13.57 -9.05
CA ARG A 42 8.16 -13.88 -9.84
C ARG A 42 7.07 -12.86 -9.54
N VAL A 43 6.41 -12.40 -10.56
CA VAL A 43 5.30 -11.45 -10.46
C VAL A 43 4.02 -12.13 -10.92
N LEU A 44 3.03 -12.18 -10.03
CA LEU A 44 1.71 -12.70 -10.37
C LEU A 44 0.93 -11.68 -11.19
N MET A 45 0.55 -12.07 -12.40
CA MET A 45 -0.27 -11.28 -13.30
C MET A 45 -1.64 -11.93 -13.44
N ARG A 46 -2.70 -11.12 -13.57
CA ARG A 46 -4.03 -11.65 -13.87
C ARG A 46 -4.05 -12.25 -15.27
N PRO A 47 -4.77 -13.36 -15.49
CA PRO A 47 -5.02 -13.86 -16.85
C PRO A 47 -5.56 -12.72 -17.75
N GLY A 48 -5.07 -12.64 -18.99
CA GLY A 48 -5.39 -11.55 -19.93
C GLY A 48 -4.60 -10.25 -19.76
N GLN A 49 -3.74 -10.14 -18.73
CA GLN A 49 -2.78 -9.03 -18.62
C GLN A 49 -1.40 -9.36 -19.19
N LEU A 50 -1.14 -10.63 -19.48
CA LEU A 50 0.03 -11.03 -20.25
C LEU A 50 -0.30 -10.87 -21.75
N PRO A 51 0.61 -10.33 -22.57
CA PRO A 51 0.41 -10.29 -24.01
C PRO A 51 0.36 -11.71 -24.58
N GLU A 52 -0.47 -11.91 -25.56
CA GLU A 52 -0.40 -13.08 -26.43
C GLU A 52 0.98 -13.10 -27.13
N SER A 53 1.54 -14.29 -27.32
CA SER A 53 2.92 -14.58 -27.75
C SER A 53 3.53 -13.57 -28.73
N GLY A 54 4.68 -12.99 -28.36
CA GLY A 54 5.52 -12.17 -29.25
C GLY A 54 5.70 -10.70 -28.86
N ALA A 55 4.82 -10.11 -28.07
CA ALA A 55 5.04 -8.79 -27.48
C ALA A 55 5.80 -8.91 -26.15
N ASP A 56 6.67 -7.93 -25.86
CA ASP A 56 7.38 -7.93 -24.58
C ASP A 56 6.36 -7.85 -23.42
N ALA A 57 6.16 -8.97 -22.73
CA ALA A 57 5.23 -9.10 -21.61
C ALA A 57 5.42 -8.03 -20.54
N ARG A 58 6.62 -7.45 -20.45
CA ARG A 58 6.97 -6.39 -19.52
C ARG A 58 6.34 -5.05 -19.89
N GLN A 59 6.02 -4.83 -21.18
CA GLN A 59 5.31 -3.62 -21.63
C GLN A 59 3.80 -3.71 -21.41
N ALA A 60 3.22 -4.92 -21.39
CA ALA A 60 1.78 -5.14 -21.22
C ALA A 60 1.23 -4.67 -19.87
N ALA A 61 2.06 -4.65 -18.82
CA ALA A 61 1.71 -4.11 -17.51
C ALA A 61 1.80 -2.57 -17.44
N GLY A 62 1.67 -1.86 -18.57
CA GLY A 62 1.82 -0.41 -18.64
C GLY A 62 3.26 0.06 -18.41
N GLY A 63 4.25 -0.78 -18.71
CA GLY A 63 5.66 -0.48 -18.50
C GLY A 63 6.14 -0.63 -17.05
N ALA A 64 5.27 -1.09 -16.14
CA ALA A 64 5.60 -1.20 -14.72
C ALA A 64 6.82 -2.07 -14.42
N PHE A 65 7.12 -3.05 -15.30
CA PHE A 65 8.25 -3.96 -15.18
C PHE A 65 9.24 -3.84 -16.35
N ALA A 66 9.12 -2.82 -17.19
CA ALA A 66 10.06 -2.58 -18.28
C ALA A 66 11.49 -2.55 -17.71
N ALA A 67 12.39 -3.30 -18.35
CA ALA A 67 13.80 -3.46 -17.97
C ALA A 67 14.06 -4.10 -16.57
N LEU A 68 13.06 -4.66 -15.91
CA LEU A 68 13.30 -5.44 -14.69
C LEU A 68 13.45 -6.93 -15.00
N PRO A 69 14.46 -7.63 -14.44
CA PRO A 69 14.66 -9.05 -14.61
C PRO A 69 13.71 -9.86 -13.71
N VAL A 70 12.43 -9.90 -14.10
CA VAL A 70 11.37 -10.61 -13.35
C VAL A 70 10.71 -11.66 -14.22
N ASP A 71 10.25 -12.75 -13.59
CA ASP A 71 9.45 -13.78 -14.23
C ASP A 71 7.95 -13.44 -14.07
N LEU A 72 7.22 -13.35 -15.17
CA LEU A 72 5.80 -13.08 -15.15
C LEU A 72 5.01 -14.39 -15.18
N VAL A 73 4.15 -14.61 -14.19
CA VAL A 73 3.33 -15.82 -14.06
C VAL A 73 1.85 -15.44 -14.08
N ALA A 74 1.08 -16.06 -14.99
CA ALA A 74 -0.37 -15.84 -15.07
C ALA A 74 -1.11 -16.75 -14.09
N ALA A 75 -1.81 -16.16 -13.12
CA ALA A 75 -2.78 -16.88 -12.30
C ALA A 75 -3.86 -15.94 -11.78
N GLY A 76 -5.09 -16.41 -11.71
CA GLY A 76 -6.16 -15.77 -10.94
C GLY A 76 -5.96 -16.03 -9.45
N LEU A 77 -6.31 -15.05 -8.60
CA LEU A 77 -6.19 -15.24 -7.13
C LEU A 77 -7.05 -16.41 -6.61
N HIS A 78 -8.10 -16.80 -7.33
CA HIS A 78 -9.05 -17.86 -6.93
C HIS A 78 -8.79 -19.20 -7.62
N ASP A 79 -7.85 -19.25 -8.57
CA ASP A 79 -7.45 -20.51 -9.20
C ASP A 79 -6.40 -21.21 -8.32
N GLU A 80 -6.88 -22.11 -7.46
CA GLU A 80 -6.01 -22.82 -6.51
C GLU A 80 -4.89 -23.58 -7.22
N ALA A 81 -5.17 -24.22 -8.36
CA ALA A 81 -4.18 -25.01 -9.08
C ALA A 81 -3.12 -24.10 -9.75
N ALA A 82 -3.53 -23.00 -10.38
CA ALA A 82 -2.60 -22.05 -10.96
C ALA A 82 -1.80 -21.31 -9.87
N MET A 83 -2.43 -20.98 -8.74
CA MET A 83 -1.74 -20.37 -7.60
C MET A 83 -0.68 -21.30 -7.01
N GLN A 84 -1.02 -22.60 -6.84
CA GLN A 84 -0.03 -23.57 -6.36
C GLN A 84 1.18 -23.64 -7.30
N ARG A 85 0.96 -23.73 -8.61
CA ARG A 85 2.06 -23.72 -9.61
C ARG A 85 2.87 -22.43 -9.56
N ALA A 86 2.22 -21.28 -9.30
CA ALA A 86 2.92 -20.00 -9.20
C ALA A 86 3.82 -19.92 -7.95
N VAL A 87 3.41 -20.54 -6.85
CA VAL A 87 4.17 -20.58 -5.58
C VAL A 87 5.24 -21.66 -5.58
N ASP A 88 5.08 -22.74 -6.35
CA ASP A 88 6.03 -23.87 -6.36
C ASP A 88 7.47 -23.42 -6.60
N GLY A 89 8.39 -23.85 -5.70
CA GLY A 89 9.80 -23.45 -5.71
C GLY A 89 10.07 -22.00 -5.25
N ALA A 90 9.05 -21.24 -4.82
CA ALA A 90 9.27 -20.00 -4.10
C ALA A 90 9.58 -20.28 -2.63
N THR A 91 10.55 -19.58 -2.07
CA THR A 91 10.86 -19.62 -0.64
C THR A 91 9.98 -18.62 0.14
N HIS A 92 9.53 -17.55 -0.54
CA HIS A 92 8.75 -16.48 0.05
C HIS A 92 7.61 -16.04 -0.88
N VAL A 93 6.52 -15.62 -0.27
CA VAL A 93 5.39 -14.98 -0.97
C VAL A 93 5.11 -13.63 -0.32
N ILE A 94 5.06 -12.57 -1.12
CA ILE A 94 4.59 -11.25 -0.67
C ILE A 94 3.24 -10.99 -1.30
N HIS A 95 2.19 -10.99 -0.46
CA HIS A 95 0.81 -10.84 -0.91
C HIS A 95 0.33 -9.41 -0.68
N SER A 96 0.41 -8.57 -1.73
CA SER A 96 -0.07 -7.18 -1.71
C SER A 96 -1.28 -6.94 -2.62
N ALA A 97 -1.79 -7.98 -3.28
CA ALA A 97 -2.99 -7.87 -4.11
C ALA A 97 -4.22 -7.63 -3.24
N ALA A 98 -4.90 -6.53 -3.46
CA ALA A 98 -6.17 -6.21 -2.82
C ALA A 98 -6.98 -5.24 -3.67
N MET A 99 -8.29 -5.27 -3.50
CA MET A 99 -9.21 -4.24 -3.97
C MET A 99 -9.41 -3.22 -2.85
N VAL A 100 -9.22 -1.94 -3.17
CA VAL A 100 -9.35 -0.83 -2.20
C VAL A 100 -10.55 0.03 -2.61
N HIS A 101 -11.60 -0.01 -1.79
CA HIS A 101 -12.80 0.79 -1.99
C HIS A 101 -13.56 0.97 -0.67
N CYS A 102 -14.04 2.17 -0.37
CA CYS A 102 -14.75 2.43 0.88
C CYS A 102 -16.26 2.24 0.77
N GLY A 103 -16.82 2.32 -0.44
CA GLY A 103 -18.26 2.23 -0.63
C GLY A 103 -18.81 0.79 -0.56
N TRP A 104 -20.06 0.65 -0.12
CA TRP A 104 -20.67 -0.64 0.22
C TRP A 104 -21.11 -1.49 -0.99
N ARG A 105 -21.23 -0.90 -2.18
CA ARG A 105 -21.67 -1.63 -3.38
C ARG A 105 -20.74 -2.77 -3.77
N HIS A 106 -19.45 -2.61 -3.49
CA HIS A 106 -18.42 -3.58 -3.87
C HIS A 106 -18.05 -4.56 -2.77
N LEU A 107 -18.81 -4.63 -1.66
CA LEU A 107 -18.45 -5.50 -0.53
C LEU A 107 -18.30 -6.98 -0.93
N ALA A 108 -19.21 -7.51 -1.74
CA ALA A 108 -19.14 -8.91 -2.17
C ALA A 108 -17.92 -9.18 -3.04
N GLU A 109 -17.62 -8.30 -4.00
CA GLU A 109 -16.43 -8.37 -4.83
C GLU A 109 -15.14 -8.24 -4.01
N MET A 110 -15.14 -7.30 -3.05
CA MET A 110 -14.00 -7.12 -2.14
C MET A 110 -13.78 -8.33 -1.24
N ARG A 111 -14.83 -8.94 -0.72
CA ARG A 111 -14.70 -10.21 0.04
C ARG A 111 -14.11 -11.31 -0.85
N HIS A 112 -14.61 -11.42 -2.06
CA HIS A 112 -14.07 -12.40 -3.01
C HIS A 112 -12.58 -12.17 -3.24
N VAL A 113 -12.16 -10.95 -3.62
CA VAL A 113 -10.74 -10.63 -3.91
C VAL A 113 -9.89 -10.64 -2.65
N ASN A 114 -10.28 -9.89 -1.60
CA ASN A 114 -9.42 -9.62 -0.46
C ASN A 114 -9.40 -10.77 0.56
N VAL A 115 -10.50 -11.49 0.72
CA VAL A 115 -10.59 -12.56 1.73
C VAL A 115 -10.33 -13.93 1.11
N GLU A 116 -11.15 -14.32 0.12
CA GLU A 116 -11.00 -15.63 -0.50
C GLU A 116 -9.71 -15.74 -1.32
N GLY A 117 -9.33 -14.67 -2.06
CA GLY A 117 -8.05 -14.62 -2.75
C GLY A 117 -6.86 -14.75 -1.78
N THR A 118 -6.90 -14.06 -0.64
CA THR A 118 -5.86 -14.18 0.41
C THR A 118 -5.82 -15.61 0.97
N ARG A 119 -6.98 -16.24 1.21
CA ARG A 119 -7.06 -17.63 1.70
C ARG A 119 -6.39 -18.60 0.73
N VAL A 120 -6.62 -18.45 -0.58
CA VAL A 120 -5.99 -19.29 -1.61
C VAL A 120 -4.47 -19.10 -1.62
N VAL A 121 -3.99 -17.85 -1.57
CA VAL A 121 -2.54 -17.56 -1.52
C VAL A 121 -1.90 -18.15 -0.26
N ALA A 122 -2.53 -17.96 0.91
CA ALA A 122 -2.02 -18.46 2.17
C ALA A 122 -1.94 -20.00 2.19
N ARG A 123 -2.97 -20.70 1.68
CA ARG A 123 -2.95 -22.16 1.53
C ARG A 123 -1.86 -22.65 0.58
N ALA A 124 -1.68 -21.96 -0.55
CA ALA A 124 -0.62 -22.33 -1.51
C ALA A 124 0.77 -22.13 -0.90
N ALA A 125 1.00 -21.03 -0.19
CA ALA A 125 2.25 -20.77 0.52
C ALA A 125 2.52 -21.84 1.58
N ARG A 126 1.51 -22.20 2.40
CA ARG A 126 1.64 -23.27 3.40
C ARG A 126 1.99 -24.63 2.78
N ARG A 127 1.29 -25.02 1.70
CA ARG A 127 1.55 -26.30 1.01
C ARG A 127 2.95 -26.35 0.39
N ALA A 128 3.48 -25.22 -0.07
CA ALA A 128 4.82 -25.12 -0.63
C ALA A 128 5.92 -24.95 0.43
N GLY A 129 5.57 -24.80 1.70
CA GLY A 129 6.53 -24.46 2.76
C GLY A 129 7.15 -23.06 2.60
N ALA A 130 6.50 -22.17 1.84
CA ALA A 130 6.96 -20.81 1.61
C ALA A 130 6.49 -19.86 2.73
N ARG A 131 7.38 -18.97 3.18
CA ARG A 131 7.02 -17.92 4.14
C ARG A 131 6.17 -16.86 3.48
N LEU A 132 5.05 -16.46 4.11
CA LEU A 132 4.14 -15.44 3.62
C LEU A 132 4.33 -14.10 4.35
N VAL A 133 4.47 -13.01 3.60
CA VAL A 133 4.24 -11.65 4.13
C VAL A 133 2.93 -11.12 3.56
N HIS A 134 1.92 -11.00 4.40
CA HIS A 134 0.62 -10.43 4.03
C HIS A 134 0.59 -8.91 4.23
N VAL A 135 0.37 -8.16 3.18
CA VAL A 135 0.25 -6.69 3.23
C VAL A 135 -1.20 -6.32 3.53
N SER A 136 -1.48 -6.06 4.79
CA SER A 136 -2.76 -5.58 5.28
C SER A 136 -2.86 -4.03 5.23
N SER A 137 -3.42 -3.42 6.25
CA SER A 137 -3.52 -1.96 6.45
C SER A 137 -3.69 -1.66 7.94
N VAL A 138 -3.30 -0.49 8.40
CA VAL A 138 -3.65 -0.01 9.75
C VAL A 138 -5.16 0.11 9.95
N ASP A 139 -5.93 0.22 8.86
CA ASP A 139 -7.40 0.24 8.94
C ASP A 139 -8.00 -1.08 9.46
N ALA A 140 -7.23 -2.18 9.45
CA ALA A 140 -7.62 -3.43 10.12
C ALA A 140 -7.52 -3.34 11.65
N ILE A 141 -6.68 -2.43 12.16
CA ILE A 141 -6.48 -2.16 13.59
C ILE A 141 -7.53 -1.15 14.07
N GLY A 142 -7.71 -1.02 15.37
CA GLY A 142 -8.59 -0.01 15.94
C GLY A 142 -7.91 1.35 16.06
N LEU A 143 -8.72 2.37 16.39
CA LEU A 143 -8.25 3.70 16.80
C LEU A 143 -8.50 3.90 18.28
N ARG A 144 -7.61 4.63 18.94
CA ARG A 144 -7.75 5.04 20.32
C ARG A 144 -8.38 6.42 20.41
N SER A 145 -9.20 6.65 21.45
CA SER A 145 -9.86 7.94 21.71
C SER A 145 -9.16 8.78 22.79
N ASP A 146 -8.14 8.21 23.43
CA ASP A 146 -7.40 8.85 24.53
C ASP A 146 -6.19 9.70 24.10
N GLY A 147 -5.98 9.83 22.76
CA GLY A 147 -4.87 10.58 22.20
C GLY A 147 -3.54 9.80 22.15
N VAL A 148 -3.47 8.60 22.71
CA VAL A 148 -2.32 7.72 22.58
C VAL A 148 -2.32 7.07 21.19
N PRO A 149 -1.16 6.95 20.52
CA PRO A 149 -1.08 6.22 19.26
C PRO A 149 -1.56 4.78 19.40
N ALA A 150 -2.39 4.31 18.46
CA ALA A 150 -2.79 2.91 18.40
C ALA A 150 -1.61 2.03 17.98
N ASP A 151 -1.56 0.82 18.51
CA ASP A 151 -0.54 -0.20 18.23
C ASP A 151 -1.18 -1.50 17.75
N GLU A 152 -0.37 -2.51 17.51
CA GLU A 152 -0.81 -3.81 16.99
C GLU A 152 -1.71 -4.59 17.96
N GLU A 153 -1.73 -4.24 19.25
CA GLU A 153 -2.58 -4.85 20.29
C GLU A 153 -3.89 -4.06 20.51
N THR A 154 -4.02 -2.90 19.86
CA THR A 154 -5.23 -2.08 19.99
C THR A 154 -6.44 -2.83 19.42
N PRO A 155 -7.51 -3.06 20.23
CA PRO A 155 -8.68 -3.77 19.78
C PRO A 155 -9.36 -3.08 18.58
N ALA A 156 -9.99 -3.88 17.72
CA ALA A 156 -10.77 -3.37 16.61
C ALA A 156 -11.93 -2.50 17.12
N GLY A 157 -11.82 -1.19 16.96
CA GLY A 157 -12.80 -0.19 17.41
C GLY A 157 -12.36 1.20 17.00
N GLY A 158 -13.25 2.20 17.11
CA GLY A 158 -12.94 3.59 16.74
C GLY A 158 -12.77 3.86 15.24
N MET A 159 -12.49 2.85 14.45
CA MET A 159 -12.42 2.93 12.98
C MET A 159 -13.84 2.90 12.40
N LEU A 160 -14.08 3.72 11.37
CA LEU A 160 -15.35 3.66 10.63
C LEU A 160 -15.43 2.34 9.87
N GLU A 161 -16.44 1.53 10.15
CA GLU A 161 -16.69 0.32 9.38
C GLU A 161 -17.10 0.66 7.94
N CYS A 162 -16.30 0.20 7.01
CA CYS A 162 -16.56 0.24 5.58
C CYS A 162 -16.04 -1.06 4.94
N PRO A 163 -16.39 -1.37 3.69
CA PRO A 163 -15.96 -2.59 3.02
C PRO A 163 -14.45 -2.84 3.08
N TYR A 164 -13.65 -1.78 2.98
CA TYR A 164 -12.20 -1.89 3.07
C TYR A 164 -11.75 -2.38 4.45
N VAL A 165 -12.20 -1.74 5.52
CA VAL A 165 -11.90 -2.12 6.91
C VAL A 165 -12.34 -3.56 7.19
N VAL A 166 -13.59 -3.88 6.85
CA VAL A 166 -14.17 -5.22 7.08
C VAL A 166 -13.37 -6.30 6.35
N THR A 167 -13.08 -6.08 5.06
CA THR A 167 -12.38 -7.11 4.27
C THR A 167 -10.91 -7.25 4.63
N LYS A 168 -10.23 -6.19 5.09
CA LYS A 168 -8.85 -6.29 5.59
C LYS A 168 -8.79 -7.09 6.89
N ARG A 169 -9.70 -6.86 7.84
CA ARG A 169 -9.80 -7.67 9.07
C ARG A 169 -10.07 -9.14 8.76
N GLN A 170 -11.02 -9.42 7.86
CA GLN A 170 -11.34 -10.77 7.44
C GLN A 170 -10.16 -11.46 6.72
N ALA A 171 -9.38 -10.71 5.92
CA ALA A 171 -8.20 -11.25 5.26
C ALA A 171 -7.09 -11.60 6.27
N GLU A 172 -6.84 -10.75 7.27
CA GLU A 172 -5.91 -11.09 8.36
C GLU A 172 -6.34 -12.35 9.11
N ALA A 173 -7.63 -12.47 9.45
CA ALA A 173 -8.15 -13.66 10.09
C ALA A 173 -7.94 -14.92 9.22
N ALA A 174 -8.14 -14.83 7.91
CA ALA A 174 -7.90 -15.95 6.99
C ALA A 174 -6.41 -16.35 6.92
N VAL A 175 -5.47 -15.40 7.07
CA VAL A 175 -4.03 -15.71 7.18
C VAL A 175 -3.73 -16.40 8.50
N LEU A 176 -4.27 -15.90 9.62
CA LEU A 176 -4.05 -16.48 10.96
C LEU A 176 -4.64 -17.89 11.07
N GLU A 177 -5.81 -18.17 10.45
CA GLU A 177 -6.35 -19.52 10.33
C GLU A 177 -5.38 -20.51 9.64
N GLU A 178 -4.59 -20.05 8.68
CA GLU A 178 -3.58 -20.90 8.03
C GLU A 178 -2.28 -20.97 8.86
N VAL A 179 -1.96 -19.93 9.67
CA VAL A 179 -0.86 -19.99 10.66
C VAL A 179 -1.13 -21.07 11.69
N ASP A 180 -2.36 -21.18 12.20
CA ASP A 180 -2.75 -22.23 13.13
C ASP A 180 -2.60 -23.65 12.53
N LYS A 181 -2.59 -23.75 11.19
CA LYS A 181 -2.35 -24.99 10.43
C LYS A 181 -0.89 -25.18 10.01
N GLY A 182 0.04 -24.32 10.50
CA GLY A 182 1.47 -24.42 10.28
C GLY A 182 2.01 -23.55 9.14
N LEU A 183 1.28 -22.54 8.67
CA LEU A 183 1.84 -21.53 7.76
C LEU A 183 2.81 -20.63 8.53
N ASP A 184 4.02 -20.46 8.02
CA ASP A 184 4.90 -19.38 8.45
C ASP A 184 4.48 -18.07 7.77
N ALA A 185 3.79 -17.18 8.50
CA ALA A 185 3.31 -15.92 7.96
C ALA A 185 3.47 -14.76 8.93
N VAL A 186 3.73 -13.59 8.34
CA VAL A 186 3.81 -12.28 9.02
C VAL A 186 2.83 -11.33 8.36
N ILE A 187 2.18 -10.50 9.17
CA ILE A 187 1.26 -9.47 8.69
C ILE A 187 1.93 -8.11 8.85
N VAL A 188 1.88 -7.27 7.83
CA VAL A 188 2.31 -5.88 7.91
C VAL A 188 1.12 -4.96 7.69
N ASN A 189 1.03 -3.90 8.47
CA ASN A 189 -0.06 -2.93 8.45
C ASN A 189 0.50 -1.54 8.09
N PRO A 190 0.65 -1.24 6.78
CA PRO A 190 1.08 0.08 6.34
C PRO A 190 0.03 1.14 6.64
N VAL A 191 0.50 2.36 6.92
CA VAL A 191 -0.30 3.59 6.98
C VAL A 191 -0.50 4.19 5.59
N TYR A 192 -0.87 5.47 5.46
CA TYR A 192 -1.09 6.13 4.17
C TYR A 192 0.22 6.34 3.41
N MET A 193 0.42 5.60 2.35
CA MET A 193 1.66 5.57 1.58
C MET A 193 1.67 6.55 0.43
N ILE A 194 2.79 7.21 0.20
CA ILE A 194 3.05 8.01 -1.00
C ILE A 194 4.45 7.72 -1.52
N GLY A 195 4.67 7.91 -2.82
CA GLY A 195 5.99 7.73 -3.40
C GLY A 195 5.94 7.46 -4.90
N PRO A 196 7.10 7.21 -5.53
CA PRO A 196 7.19 6.90 -6.95
C PRO A 196 6.61 5.52 -7.28
N TRP A 197 6.38 5.28 -8.58
CA TRP A 197 5.87 4.01 -9.14
C TRP A 197 4.40 3.72 -8.86
N ASP A 198 3.59 4.76 -8.61
CA ASP A 198 2.12 4.65 -8.51
C ASP A 198 1.47 4.69 -9.91
N TRP A 199 1.67 3.61 -10.68
CA TRP A 199 1.20 3.45 -12.07
C TRP A 199 -0.32 3.53 -12.22
N LYS A 200 -1.05 3.29 -11.13
CA LYS A 200 -2.51 3.42 -11.08
C LYS A 200 -2.84 4.25 -9.84
N PRO A 201 -2.74 5.60 -9.93
CA PRO A 201 -2.80 6.44 -8.76
C PRO A 201 -3.92 6.06 -7.80
N SER A 202 -3.54 5.55 -6.63
CA SER A 202 -4.40 5.24 -5.51
C SER A 202 -4.19 6.26 -4.40
N SER A 203 -3.21 6.08 -3.57
CA SER A 203 -2.82 7.06 -2.54
C SER A 203 -2.27 8.34 -3.17
N GLY A 204 -1.50 8.25 -4.24
CA GLY A 204 -0.98 9.40 -4.98
C GLY A 204 -2.05 10.30 -5.61
N ARG A 205 -3.30 9.81 -5.72
CA ARG A 205 -4.41 10.64 -6.22
C ARG A 205 -4.61 11.93 -5.42
N MET A 206 -4.45 11.89 -4.09
CA MET A 206 -4.58 13.07 -3.24
C MET A 206 -3.55 14.14 -3.63
N LEU A 207 -2.30 13.75 -3.86
CA LEU A 207 -1.25 14.66 -4.35
C LEU A 207 -1.60 15.23 -5.73
N LEU A 208 -2.09 14.39 -6.64
CA LEU A 208 -2.51 14.82 -7.99
C LEU A 208 -3.70 15.80 -7.94
N GLU A 209 -4.67 15.61 -7.06
CA GLU A 209 -5.80 16.51 -6.88
C GLU A 209 -5.36 17.88 -6.37
N VAL A 210 -4.49 17.92 -5.35
CA VAL A 210 -3.90 19.18 -4.86
C VAL A 210 -3.05 19.83 -5.95
N GLY A 211 -2.21 19.07 -6.63
CA GLY A 211 -1.39 19.53 -7.75
C GLY A 211 -2.19 20.00 -8.97
N ALA A 212 -3.43 19.56 -9.12
CA ALA A 212 -4.38 20.09 -10.11
C ALA A 212 -5.11 21.37 -9.66
N GLY A 213 -4.83 21.86 -8.43
CA GLY A 213 -5.47 23.07 -7.87
C GLY A 213 -6.85 22.81 -7.25
N ARG A 214 -7.24 21.57 -7.03
CA ARG A 214 -8.53 21.20 -6.43
C ARG A 214 -8.50 21.06 -4.89
N GLY A 215 -7.38 21.48 -4.26
CA GLY A 215 -7.14 21.37 -2.83
C GLY A 215 -7.41 22.66 -2.04
N LEU A 216 -8.55 23.33 -2.21
CA LEU A 216 -8.81 24.62 -1.53
C LEU A 216 -9.04 24.47 -0.03
N PHE A 217 -9.74 23.42 0.40
CA PHE A 217 -10.02 23.13 1.81
C PHE A 217 -9.72 21.66 2.09
N ALA A 218 -8.87 21.43 3.09
CA ALA A 218 -8.48 20.09 3.50
C ALA A 218 -9.56 19.43 4.38
N PRO A 219 -9.67 18.09 4.40
CA PRO A 219 -10.54 17.37 5.33
C PRO A 219 -10.14 17.65 6.80
N PRO A 220 -11.09 17.55 7.76
CA PRO A 220 -10.85 17.92 9.16
C PRO A 220 -10.13 16.84 10.01
N GLY A 221 -9.76 15.70 9.44
CA GLY A 221 -9.05 14.63 10.14
C GLY A 221 -7.53 14.73 10.01
N SER A 222 -6.89 13.63 10.37
CA SER A 222 -5.44 13.42 10.22
C SER A 222 -5.16 12.02 9.69
N ASN A 223 -3.96 11.82 9.21
CA ASN A 223 -3.47 10.49 8.86
C ASN A 223 -1.98 10.36 9.20
N ASP A 224 -1.52 9.15 9.23
CA ASP A 224 -0.11 8.83 9.34
C ASP A 224 0.42 8.59 7.91
N PHE A 225 1.41 9.37 7.48
CA PHE A 225 1.90 9.40 6.11
C PHE A 225 3.31 8.87 6.02
N VAL A 226 3.57 7.99 5.05
CA VAL A 226 4.86 7.32 4.90
C VAL A 226 5.32 7.23 3.44
N ASP A 227 6.63 7.17 3.25
CA ASP A 227 7.20 6.82 1.95
C ASP A 227 7.00 5.32 1.67
N VAL A 228 6.44 5.00 0.51
CA VAL A 228 6.22 3.61 0.09
C VAL A 228 7.52 2.79 0.00
N ARG A 229 8.66 3.43 -0.22
CA ARG A 229 9.97 2.76 -0.28
C ARG A 229 10.42 2.28 1.10
N ASP A 230 10.07 3.02 2.17
CA ASP A 230 10.32 2.62 3.54
C ASP A 230 9.39 1.47 3.94
N VAL A 231 8.12 1.54 3.52
CA VAL A 231 7.18 0.42 3.65
C VAL A 231 7.70 -0.82 2.94
N ALA A 232 8.17 -0.71 1.70
CA ALA A 232 8.75 -1.83 0.97
C ALA A 232 9.97 -2.41 1.71
N GLN A 233 10.86 -1.56 2.26
CA GLN A 233 11.97 -2.01 3.09
C GLN A 233 11.48 -2.71 4.37
N GLY A 234 10.45 -2.18 5.03
CA GLY A 234 9.81 -2.79 6.20
C GLY A 234 9.22 -4.18 5.89
N ILE A 235 8.58 -4.34 4.72
CA ILE A 235 8.08 -5.63 4.21
C ILE A 235 9.23 -6.63 4.04
N LEU A 236 10.35 -6.22 3.44
CA LEU A 236 11.53 -7.08 3.27
C LEU A 236 12.21 -7.40 4.60
N SER A 237 12.20 -6.48 5.55
CA SER A 237 12.66 -6.75 6.92
C SER A 237 11.73 -7.73 7.65
N ALA A 238 10.41 -7.59 7.50
CA ALA A 238 9.43 -8.53 8.05
C ALA A 238 9.56 -9.93 7.43
N MET A 239 9.89 -10.01 6.14
CA MET A 239 10.16 -11.26 5.44
C MET A 239 11.31 -12.05 6.08
N SER A 240 12.34 -11.37 6.60
CA SER A 240 13.54 -12.01 7.16
C SER A 240 13.56 -12.08 8.70
N ARG A 241 12.93 -11.15 9.40
CA ARG A 241 13.04 -10.98 10.85
C ARG A 241 11.70 -11.10 11.59
N GLY A 242 10.58 -10.88 10.90
CA GLY A 242 9.27 -10.88 11.53
C GLY A 242 8.92 -12.22 12.17
N GLN A 243 8.21 -12.19 13.28
CA GLN A 243 7.76 -13.39 13.98
C GLN A 243 6.44 -13.90 13.38
N THR A 244 6.35 -15.21 13.19
CA THR A 244 5.14 -15.88 12.65
C THR A 244 3.91 -15.55 13.48
N GLY A 245 2.80 -15.22 12.81
CA GLY A 245 1.54 -14.84 13.43
C GLY A 245 1.47 -13.40 13.93
N ARG A 246 2.59 -12.63 13.90
CA ARG A 246 2.60 -11.24 14.38
C ARG A 246 2.22 -10.23 13.31
N ARG A 247 1.66 -9.13 13.80
CA ARG A 247 1.43 -7.88 13.05
C ARG A 247 2.57 -6.90 13.29
N TYR A 248 2.86 -6.07 12.26
CA TYR A 248 3.83 -4.97 12.34
C TYR A 248 3.26 -3.74 11.63
N ILE A 249 3.02 -2.68 12.39
CA ILE A 249 2.63 -1.38 11.82
C ILE A 249 3.85 -0.76 11.15
N LEU A 250 3.70 -0.46 9.86
CA LEU A 250 4.70 0.30 9.11
C LEU A 250 4.24 1.76 9.03
N GLY A 251 4.46 2.48 10.13
CA GLY A 251 4.02 3.85 10.36
C GLY A 251 4.88 4.89 9.65
N GLY A 252 4.49 6.14 9.75
CA GLY A 252 5.15 7.27 9.12
C GLY A 252 5.19 8.51 10.01
N GLN A 253 4.73 9.61 9.48
CA GLN A 253 4.60 10.89 10.15
C GLN A 253 3.12 11.24 10.32
N ALA A 254 2.64 11.34 11.56
CA ALA A 254 1.29 11.77 11.86
C ALA A 254 1.12 13.25 11.50
N LEU A 255 0.24 13.56 10.55
CA LEU A 255 -0.03 14.90 10.06
C LEU A 255 -1.54 15.14 9.93
N SER A 256 -2.00 16.37 10.19
CA SER A 256 -3.32 16.78 9.73
C SER A 256 -3.40 16.73 8.21
N TYR A 257 -4.57 16.49 7.63
CA TYR A 257 -4.72 16.61 6.18
C TYR A 257 -4.37 18.02 5.69
N LEU A 258 -4.58 19.05 6.50
CA LEU A 258 -4.19 20.41 6.15
C LEU A 258 -2.68 20.54 5.97
N ASP A 259 -1.88 19.98 6.90
CA ASP A 259 -0.42 20.06 6.81
C ASP A 259 0.13 19.19 5.66
N ALA A 260 -0.43 17.99 5.48
CA ALA A 260 -0.09 17.15 4.33
C ALA A 260 -0.41 17.84 2.99
N TRP A 261 -1.57 18.51 2.87
CA TRP A 261 -1.94 19.24 1.66
C TRP A 261 -1.10 20.49 1.44
N ARG A 262 -0.62 21.14 2.51
CA ARG A 262 0.37 22.23 2.41
C ARG A 262 1.69 21.74 1.82
N ILE A 263 2.15 20.55 2.23
CA ILE A 263 3.31 19.89 1.64
C ILE A 263 3.04 19.60 0.16
N PHE A 264 1.91 18.98 -0.18
CA PHE A 264 1.54 18.70 -1.57
C PHE A 264 1.46 19.95 -2.45
N ALA A 265 0.88 21.03 -1.93
CA ALA A 265 0.81 22.31 -2.63
C ALA A 265 2.20 22.90 -2.88
N ARG A 266 3.11 22.80 -1.90
CA ARG A 266 4.48 23.28 -2.00
C ARG A 266 5.28 22.52 -3.05
N VAL A 267 5.29 21.18 -3.02
CA VAL A 267 6.03 20.34 -3.96
C VAL A 267 5.47 20.42 -5.39
N SER A 268 4.18 20.71 -5.54
CA SER A 268 3.53 20.89 -6.85
C SER A 268 3.54 22.31 -7.36
N GLY A 269 4.08 23.29 -6.60
CA GLY A 269 4.09 24.70 -6.96
C GLY A 269 2.70 25.36 -7.01
N ARG A 270 1.75 24.83 -6.23
CA ARG A 270 0.37 25.34 -6.15
C ARG A 270 0.12 26.21 -4.93
N LEU A 271 -0.99 26.95 -4.96
CA LEU A 271 -1.46 27.69 -3.78
C LEU A 271 -1.80 26.71 -2.66
N GLN A 272 -1.41 27.08 -1.44
CA GLN A 272 -1.73 26.29 -0.26
C GLN A 272 -3.24 26.29 0.02
N PRO A 273 -3.76 25.24 0.67
CA PRO A 273 -5.14 25.24 1.15
C PRO A 273 -5.45 26.44 2.04
N LEU A 274 -6.63 27.01 1.86
CA LEU A 274 -7.09 28.16 2.63
C LEU A 274 -7.40 27.79 4.09
N GLY A 275 -7.71 26.51 4.36
CA GLY A 275 -8.05 26.02 5.68
C GLY A 275 -8.65 24.62 5.66
N ILE A 276 -9.32 24.30 6.76
CA ILE A 276 -10.00 23.01 6.97
C ILE A 276 -11.48 23.17 6.58
N ALA A 277 -12.02 22.21 5.82
CA ALA A 277 -13.43 22.16 5.49
C ALA A 277 -14.26 21.89 6.77
N PRO A 278 -15.33 22.67 7.06
CA PRO A 278 -16.17 22.39 8.20
C PRO A 278 -16.83 21.00 8.11
N ARG A 279 -16.82 20.25 9.21
CA ARG A 279 -17.34 18.87 9.26
C ARG A 279 -18.74 18.69 8.65
N PRO A 280 -19.74 19.61 8.87
CA PRO A 280 -21.05 19.47 8.25
C PRO A 280 -21.01 19.46 6.72
N PHE A 281 -20.16 20.31 6.10
CA PHE A 281 -20.01 20.35 4.65
C PHE A 281 -19.38 19.07 4.09
N VAL A 282 -18.38 18.51 4.79
CA VAL A 282 -17.75 17.24 4.42
C VAL A 282 -18.76 16.10 4.47
N ARG A 283 -19.61 16.04 5.52
CA ARG A 283 -20.70 15.06 5.62
C ARG A 283 -21.73 15.21 4.51
N MET A 284 -22.15 16.45 4.26
CA MET A 284 -23.10 16.74 3.18
C MET A 284 -22.55 16.33 1.81
N ALA A 285 -21.28 16.60 1.53
CA ALA A 285 -20.64 16.16 0.30
C ALA A 285 -20.66 14.62 0.15
N GLY A 286 -20.43 13.89 1.25
CA GLY A 286 -20.54 12.42 1.26
C GLY A 286 -21.96 11.95 0.93
N TRP A 287 -22.98 12.49 1.56
CA TRP A 287 -24.39 12.13 1.29
C TRP A 287 -24.83 12.49 -0.15
N CYS A 288 -24.40 13.65 -0.65
CA CYS A 288 -24.65 14.01 -2.05
C CYS A 288 -23.97 13.02 -3.02
N GLY A 289 -22.77 12.55 -2.68
CA GLY A 289 -22.10 11.53 -3.45
C GLY A 289 -22.82 10.19 -3.43
N ASP A 290 -23.35 9.76 -2.29
CA ASP A 290 -24.18 8.55 -2.19
C ASP A 290 -25.45 8.66 -3.04
N LEU A 291 -26.15 9.79 -2.95
CA LEU A 291 -27.35 10.04 -3.75
C LEU A 291 -27.05 10.05 -5.26
N ALA A 292 -25.98 10.72 -5.67
CA ALA A 292 -25.54 10.73 -7.06
C ALA A 292 -25.13 9.34 -7.54
N SER A 293 -24.54 8.52 -6.65
CA SER A 293 -24.21 7.11 -6.95
C SER A 293 -25.46 6.25 -7.17
N LEU A 294 -26.58 6.55 -6.49
CA LEU A 294 -27.85 5.89 -6.74
C LEU A 294 -28.40 6.21 -8.14
N LEU A 295 -28.24 7.47 -8.58
CA LEU A 295 -28.75 7.94 -9.87
C LEU A 295 -27.89 7.50 -11.07
N THR A 296 -26.58 7.35 -10.87
CA THR A 296 -25.61 7.08 -11.95
C THR A 296 -25.23 5.61 -12.11
N SER A 297 -25.75 4.72 -11.27
CA SER A 297 -25.34 3.30 -11.21
C SER A 297 -23.83 3.07 -10.98
N ARG A 298 -23.07 4.13 -10.70
CA ARG A 298 -21.63 4.10 -10.38
C ARG A 298 -21.40 4.70 -9.01
N GLU A 299 -20.60 4.04 -8.19
CA GLU A 299 -20.20 4.59 -6.92
C GLU A 299 -19.14 5.66 -7.13
N LEU A 300 -19.41 6.86 -6.59
CA LEU A 300 -18.49 7.99 -6.70
C LEU A 300 -17.36 7.86 -5.66
N PRO A 301 -16.15 8.37 -5.96
CA PRO A 301 -15.05 8.39 -5.00
C PRO A 301 -15.34 9.19 -3.73
N VAL A 302 -16.17 10.24 -3.84
CA VAL A 302 -16.70 11.00 -2.71
C VAL A 302 -18.03 10.39 -2.31
N ASN A 303 -18.06 9.67 -1.19
CA ASN A 303 -19.22 9.03 -0.59
C ASN A 303 -19.16 9.17 0.93
N SER A 304 -20.23 8.81 1.64
CA SER A 304 -20.31 8.97 3.11
C SER A 304 -19.22 8.20 3.84
N ALA A 305 -18.82 7.02 3.37
CA ALA A 305 -17.77 6.22 3.98
C ALA A 305 -16.40 6.90 3.79
N ALA A 306 -16.05 7.33 2.59
CA ALA A 306 -14.77 7.99 2.30
C ALA A 306 -14.67 9.34 3.07
N THR A 307 -15.72 10.14 3.09
CA THR A 307 -15.75 11.39 3.87
C THR A 307 -15.73 11.14 5.37
N GLY A 308 -16.39 10.08 5.85
CA GLY A 308 -16.32 9.63 7.23
C GLY A 308 -14.90 9.27 7.66
N MET A 309 -14.19 8.46 6.87
CA MET A 309 -12.78 8.11 7.10
C MET A 309 -11.88 9.35 7.12
N SER A 310 -12.12 10.33 6.24
CA SER A 310 -11.33 11.57 6.19
C SER A 310 -11.55 12.51 7.40
N MET A 311 -12.49 12.22 8.27
CA MET A 311 -12.74 12.96 9.50
C MET A 311 -12.14 12.31 10.75
N LEU A 312 -11.60 11.12 10.63
CA LEU A 312 -10.93 10.41 11.73
C LEU A 312 -9.52 10.96 11.98
N ALA A 313 -9.05 10.79 13.19
CA ALA A 313 -7.68 11.06 13.58
C ALA A 313 -6.91 9.72 13.60
N HIS A 314 -6.18 9.45 12.53
CA HIS A 314 -5.32 8.28 12.45
C HIS A 314 -3.97 8.62 13.08
N ASN A 315 -3.59 7.88 14.11
CA ASN A 315 -2.31 8.03 14.79
C ASN A 315 -1.86 6.64 15.28
N PHE A 316 -0.73 6.16 14.76
CA PHE A 316 -0.27 4.80 15.00
C PHE A 316 1.18 4.78 15.49
N SER A 317 1.49 3.83 16.36
CA SER A 317 2.85 3.53 16.82
C SER A 317 3.47 2.44 15.94
N CYS A 318 4.69 2.66 15.47
CA CYS A 318 5.49 1.65 14.78
C CYS A 318 6.66 1.14 15.62
N THR A 319 6.61 1.33 16.94
CA THR A 319 7.69 0.97 17.87
C THR A 319 8.08 -0.50 17.75
N ARG A 320 7.12 -1.41 17.52
CA ARG A 320 7.42 -2.83 17.31
C ARG A 320 8.23 -3.04 16.04
N ALA A 321 7.85 -2.42 14.93
CA ALA A 321 8.59 -2.54 13.68
C ALA A 321 10.00 -1.93 13.80
N GLU A 322 10.15 -0.81 14.50
CA GLU A 322 11.46 -0.21 14.78
C GLU A 322 12.35 -1.16 15.58
N ALA A 323 11.83 -1.73 16.68
CA ALA A 323 12.60 -2.59 17.58
C ALA A 323 12.94 -3.96 16.97
N GLU A 324 11.98 -4.62 16.32
CA GLU A 324 12.13 -6.01 15.86
C GLU A 324 12.61 -6.11 14.41
N LEU A 325 12.21 -5.17 13.55
CA LEU A 325 12.56 -5.20 12.11
C LEU A 325 13.68 -4.23 11.73
N GLY A 326 14.05 -3.29 12.63
CA GLY A 326 14.95 -2.19 12.31
C GLY A 326 14.33 -1.22 11.31
N TYR A 327 13.01 -1.03 11.40
CA TYR A 327 12.26 -0.15 10.52
C TYR A 327 12.67 1.30 10.71
N THR A 328 12.91 2.02 9.62
CA THR A 328 13.26 3.44 9.62
C THR A 328 12.41 4.19 8.61
N ARG A 329 12.29 5.50 8.79
CA ARG A 329 11.41 6.35 7.97
C ARG A 329 12.16 7.60 7.51
N ARG A 330 11.97 7.96 6.28
CA ARG A 330 12.42 9.26 5.75
C ARG A 330 11.36 10.35 5.99
N PRO A 331 11.74 11.64 5.92
CA PRO A 331 10.80 12.74 6.01
C PRO A 331 9.73 12.67 4.92
N PHE A 332 8.47 12.88 5.30
CA PHE A 332 7.33 12.76 4.36
C PHE A 332 7.40 13.76 3.20
N GLU A 333 7.95 14.96 3.41
CA GLU A 333 8.10 15.95 2.34
C GLU A 333 8.99 15.44 1.19
N ALA A 334 10.05 14.69 1.51
CA ALA A 334 10.89 14.05 0.49
C ALA A 334 10.11 13.00 -0.30
N ALA A 335 9.28 12.20 0.38
CA ALA A 335 8.39 11.23 -0.28
C ALA A 335 7.39 11.90 -1.24
N ALA A 336 6.80 13.01 -0.80
CA ALA A 336 5.86 13.80 -1.60
C ALA A 336 6.55 14.42 -2.83
N GLN A 337 7.76 14.95 -2.66
CA GLN A 337 8.55 15.51 -3.77
C GLN A 337 8.88 14.44 -4.82
N ASP A 338 9.44 13.31 -4.38
CA ASP A 338 9.81 12.22 -5.28
C ASP A 338 8.58 11.63 -6.01
N ALA A 339 7.43 11.54 -5.32
CA ALA A 339 6.18 11.13 -5.95
C ALA A 339 5.71 12.12 -7.01
N TRP A 340 5.79 13.43 -6.72
CA TRP A 340 5.42 14.48 -7.65
C TRP A 340 6.31 14.48 -8.90
N ASP A 341 7.62 14.41 -8.71
CA ASP A 341 8.59 14.36 -9.80
C ASP A 341 8.38 13.13 -10.69
N TRP A 342 8.06 12.00 -10.07
CA TRP A 342 7.71 10.77 -10.80
C TRP A 342 6.43 10.95 -11.63
N PHE A 343 5.36 11.54 -11.07
CA PHE A 343 4.12 11.80 -11.80
C PHE A 343 4.32 12.76 -12.96
N VAL A 344 5.13 13.81 -12.78
CA VAL A 344 5.48 14.74 -13.85
C VAL A 344 6.27 14.03 -14.95
N GLY A 345 7.30 13.27 -14.58
CA GLY A 345 8.16 12.55 -15.52
C GLY A 345 7.43 11.47 -16.32
N HIS A 346 6.32 10.94 -15.80
CA HIS A 346 5.50 9.92 -16.48
C HIS A 346 4.21 10.46 -17.10
N GLY A 347 4.08 11.79 -17.20
CA GLY A 347 3.00 12.44 -17.95
C GLY A 347 1.63 12.45 -17.26
N TYR A 348 1.54 12.14 -15.97
CA TYR A 348 0.27 12.23 -15.21
C TYR A 348 -0.18 13.67 -14.99
N VAL A 349 0.75 14.59 -14.95
CA VAL A 349 0.51 16.03 -14.84
C VAL A 349 1.40 16.78 -15.82
N ARG A 350 0.89 17.89 -16.37
CA ARG A 350 1.74 18.81 -17.12
C ARG A 350 2.59 19.61 -16.13
N ALA A 351 3.90 19.59 -16.30
CA ALA A 351 4.79 20.47 -15.53
C ALA A 351 4.32 21.93 -15.67
N LEU A 352 4.10 22.59 -14.54
CA LEU A 352 3.91 24.03 -14.55
C LEU A 352 5.23 24.65 -14.99
N ARG A 353 5.21 25.51 -16.00
CA ARG A 353 6.38 26.35 -16.31
C ARG A 353 6.75 27.08 -15.00
N PRO A 354 8.04 27.07 -14.58
CA PRO A 354 8.44 27.83 -13.42
C PRO A 354 8.00 29.29 -13.68
N ARG A 355 7.28 29.87 -12.71
CA ARG A 355 7.04 31.32 -12.72
C ARG A 355 8.42 31.92 -12.65
N THR A 356 8.93 32.42 -13.80
CA THR A 356 10.11 33.29 -13.84
C THR A 356 9.92 34.31 -12.73
N ALA A 357 10.79 34.30 -11.74
CA ALA A 357 10.83 35.31 -10.74
C ALA A 357 10.91 36.65 -11.52
N LEU A 358 9.87 37.48 -11.42
CA LEU A 358 9.92 38.84 -11.87
C LEU A 358 11.07 39.46 -11.08
N ALA A 359 12.23 39.58 -11.77
CA ALA A 359 13.32 40.38 -11.27
C ALA A 359 12.76 41.81 -11.02
N ARG A 360 12.82 42.22 -9.78
CA ARG A 360 12.73 43.61 -9.38
C ARG A 360 14.14 44.15 -9.23
#